data_991630cbf030e2f166d987990dbf50d4
#
_entry.id   991630cbf030e2f166d987990dbf50d4
#
_cell.length_a   1.000
_cell.length_b   1.000
_cell.length_c   1.000
_cell.angle_alpha   90.00
_cell.angle_beta   90.00
_cell.angle_gamma   90.00
#
_symmetry.space_group_name_H-M   'P 1'
#
loop_
_entity.id
_entity.type
_entity.pdbx_description
1 polymer ?
#
loop_
_entity_poly.entity_id
_entity_poly.type
_entity_poly.pdbx_seq_one_letter_code
_entity_poly.pdbx_strand_id
1 'polypeptide(L)'
;MSNRFTSAAALLVIGGLCGLALTQTYDITRAPVEENRIRQAQALLSELLGSEVPTDLMWQNDIANACGEWQFARGASVGYAGPIEYLALLRQDRIRLRVTRHQETPGIADFIDHRKDPYLPGLDDTXLSDWSQLDNISGATITHKALREMADQARTKLTYQREQXHCEATRE
;
A
#
# COMPACT_ATOMS: atom_id res chain seq x y z
N MET A 1 46.23 4.03 -33.33
CA MET A 1 44.77 4.14 -33.59
C MET A 1 44.01 2.82 -33.40
N SER A 2 44.65 1.70 -33.61
CA SER A 2 44.08 0.33 -33.45
C SER A 2 43.47 0.07 -32.08
N ASN A 3 44.15 0.44 -30.95
CA ASN A 3 43.68 0.14 -29.59
C ASN A 3 42.34 0.80 -29.21
N ARG A 4 42.03 1.97 -29.77
CA ARG A 4 40.79 2.68 -29.46
C ARG A 4 39.57 1.97 -30.08
N PHE A 5 39.70 1.44 -31.28
CA PHE A 5 38.62 0.69 -31.94
C PHE A 5 38.34 -0.65 -31.26
N THR A 6 39.40 -1.35 -30.83
CA THR A 6 39.24 -2.63 -30.11
C THR A 6 38.58 -2.42 -28.74
N SER A 7 38.93 -1.34 -28.01
CA SER A 7 38.32 -1.00 -26.75
C SER A 7 36.83 -0.63 -26.92
N ALA A 8 36.49 0.15 -27.93
CA ALA A 8 35.11 0.52 -28.22
C ALA A 8 34.27 -0.71 -28.62
N ALA A 9 34.84 -1.60 -29.45
CA ALA A 9 34.15 -2.84 -29.82
C ALA A 9 33.92 -3.74 -28.61
N ALA A 10 34.91 -3.86 -27.71
CA ALA A 10 34.76 -4.66 -26.47
C ALA A 10 33.67 -4.10 -25.59
N LEU A 11 33.57 -2.77 -25.40
CA LEU A 11 32.53 -2.12 -24.62
C LEU A 11 31.13 -2.37 -25.19
N LEU A 12 30.98 -2.31 -26.50
CA LEU A 12 29.71 -2.59 -27.19
C LEU A 12 29.29 -4.05 -26.98
N VAL A 13 30.23 -5.00 -27.11
CA VAL A 13 29.93 -6.43 -26.89
C VAL A 13 29.53 -6.68 -25.45
N ILE A 14 30.28 -6.16 -24.47
CA ILE A 14 29.99 -6.32 -23.06
C ILE A 14 28.62 -5.67 -22.73
N GLY A 15 28.40 -4.45 -23.19
CA GLY A 15 27.13 -3.74 -22.97
C GLY A 15 25.94 -4.49 -23.58
N GLY A 16 26.13 -5.01 -24.78
CA GLY A 16 25.11 -5.82 -25.46
C GLY A 16 24.78 -7.11 -24.68
N LEU A 17 25.83 -7.83 -24.24
CA LEU A 17 25.66 -9.05 -23.45
C LEU A 17 24.95 -8.75 -22.10
N CYS A 18 25.35 -7.68 -21.43
CA CYS A 18 24.71 -7.26 -20.17
C CYS A 18 23.24 -6.87 -20.38
N GLY A 19 22.95 -6.13 -21.43
CA GLY A 19 21.58 -5.76 -21.79
C GLY A 19 20.73 -6.98 -22.08
N LEU A 20 21.26 -7.92 -22.82
CA LEU A 20 20.58 -9.18 -23.15
C LEU A 20 20.32 -10.00 -21.87
N ALA A 21 21.32 -10.11 -21.00
CA ALA A 21 21.19 -10.83 -19.72
C ALA A 21 20.12 -10.20 -18.83
N LEU A 22 20.09 -8.86 -18.73
CA LEU A 22 19.07 -8.13 -17.95
C LEU A 22 17.66 -8.38 -18.51
N THR A 23 17.48 -8.32 -19.82
CA THR A 23 16.19 -8.56 -20.46
C THR A 23 15.71 -9.99 -20.19
N GLN A 24 16.57 -10.98 -20.35
CA GLN A 24 16.26 -12.39 -20.09
C GLN A 24 15.86 -12.59 -18.61
N THR A 25 16.62 -12.00 -17.69
CA THR A 25 16.32 -12.09 -16.25
C THR A 25 14.96 -11.47 -15.94
N TYR A 26 14.68 -10.29 -16.50
CA TYR A 26 13.39 -9.61 -16.32
C TYR A 26 12.23 -10.48 -16.82
N ASP A 27 12.34 -11.06 -18.01
CA ASP A 27 11.26 -11.89 -18.59
C ASP A 27 10.99 -13.13 -17.74
N ILE A 28 12.03 -13.78 -17.22
CA ILE A 28 11.90 -14.97 -16.38
C ILE A 28 11.30 -14.64 -15.01
N THR A 29 11.67 -13.47 -14.44
CA THR A 29 11.26 -13.13 -13.05
C THR A 29 9.93 -12.38 -12.98
N ARG A 30 9.46 -11.79 -14.06
CA ARG A 30 8.24 -10.98 -14.09
C ARG A 30 7.01 -11.74 -13.60
N ALA A 31 6.77 -12.94 -14.11
CA ALA A 31 5.58 -13.73 -13.79
C ALA A 31 5.55 -14.17 -12.30
N PRO A 32 6.61 -14.79 -11.75
CA PRO A 32 6.59 -15.16 -10.32
C PRO A 32 6.57 -13.96 -9.39
N VAL A 33 7.16 -12.82 -9.75
CA VAL A 33 7.08 -11.59 -8.95
C VAL A 33 5.64 -11.11 -8.88
N GLU A 34 4.94 -11.07 -10.00
CA GLU A 34 3.53 -10.62 -10.04
C GLU A 34 2.61 -11.58 -9.27
N GLU A 35 2.81 -12.88 -9.40
CA GLU A 35 2.05 -13.88 -8.65
C GLU A 35 2.26 -13.73 -7.14
N ASN A 36 3.50 -13.47 -6.70
CA ASN A 36 3.80 -13.23 -5.29
C ASN A 36 3.14 -11.94 -4.79
N ARG A 37 3.12 -10.89 -5.60
CA ARG A 37 2.44 -9.62 -5.26
C ARG A 37 0.94 -9.84 -5.04
N ILE A 38 0.30 -10.58 -5.93
CA ILE A 38 -1.14 -10.90 -5.82
C ILE A 38 -1.39 -11.71 -4.55
N ARG A 39 -0.60 -12.74 -4.29
CA ARG A 39 -0.72 -13.57 -3.07
C ARG A 39 -0.54 -12.72 -1.79
N GLN A 40 0.45 -11.83 -1.76
CA GLN A 40 0.70 -10.96 -0.61
C GLN A 40 -0.46 -9.98 -0.40
N ALA A 41 -1.01 -9.43 -1.49
CA ALA A 41 -2.15 -8.53 -1.42
C ALA A 41 -3.39 -9.27 -0.86
N GLN A 42 -3.66 -10.47 -1.35
CA GLN A 42 -4.78 -11.29 -0.86
C GLN A 42 -4.61 -11.67 0.61
N ALA A 43 -3.40 -12.06 1.01
CA ALA A 43 -3.09 -12.40 2.41
C ALA A 43 -3.35 -11.19 3.33
N LEU A 44 -2.92 -9.99 2.91
CA LEU A 44 -3.11 -8.77 3.68
C LEU A 44 -4.59 -8.38 3.79
N LEU A 45 -5.35 -8.53 2.70
CA LEU A 45 -6.80 -8.30 2.71
C LEU A 45 -7.49 -9.26 3.68
N SER A 46 -7.12 -10.55 3.66
CA SER A 46 -7.68 -11.56 4.56
C SER A 46 -7.29 -11.32 6.02
N GLU A 47 -6.05 -10.89 6.26
CA GLU A 47 -5.58 -10.49 7.60
C GLU A 47 -6.43 -9.34 8.16
N LEU A 48 -6.63 -8.29 7.36
CA LEU A 48 -7.42 -7.13 7.77
C LEU A 48 -8.87 -7.49 8.03
N LEU A 49 -9.48 -8.29 7.15
CA LEU A 49 -10.88 -8.71 7.26
C LEU A 49 -11.10 -9.70 8.42
N GLY A 50 -10.08 -10.51 8.74
CA GLY A 50 -10.17 -11.57 9.72
C GLY A 50 -10.86 -12.82 9.17
N SER A 51 -11.05 -12.90 7.86
CA SER A 51 -11.68 -14.02 7.16
C SER A 51 -11.23 -14.04 5.69
N GLU A 52 -11.59 -15.09 4.98
CA GLU A 52 -11.26 -15.20 3.57
C GLU A 52 -11.98 -14.12 2.75
N VAL A 53 -11.22 -13.43 1.89
CA VAL A 53 -11.75 -12.36 1.02
C VAL A 53 -12.30 -13.00 -0.26
N PRO A 54 -13.48 -12.55 -0.74
CA PRO A 54 -14.00 -13.04 -2.02
C PRO A 54 -13.00 -12.82 -3.17
N THR A 55 -12.81 -13.85 -3.99
CA THR A 55 -11.86 -13.80 -5.12
C THR A 55 -12.31 -12.86 -6.23
N ASP A 56 -13.59 -12.52 -6.26
CA ASP A 56 -14.21 -11.62 -7.24
C ASP A 56 -14.33 -10.17 -6.74
N LEU A 57 -13.53 -9.80 -5.74
CA LEU A 57 -13.55 -8.44 -5.16
C LEU A 57 -13.21 -7.39 -6.22
N MET A 58 -14.19 -6.57 -6.56
CA MET A 58 -14.06 -5.52 -7.58
C MET A 58 -13.65 -4.20 -6.96
N TRP A 59 -12.65 -3.56 -7.55
CA TRP A 59 -12.14 -2.25 -7.12
C TRP A 59 -12.65 -1.16 -8.06
N GLN A 60 -13.28 -0.14 -7.49
CA GLN A 60 -13.72 1.07 -8.21
C GLN A 60 -13.18 2.29 -7.47
N ASN A 61 -12.40 3.12 -8.16
CA ASN A 61 -11.83 4.38 -7.59
C ASN A 61 -11.11 4.13 -6.25
N ASP A 62 -10.32 3.03 -6.17
CA ASP A 62 -9.57 2.62 -4.97
C ASP A 62 -10.43 2.19 -3.78
N ILE A 63 -11.71 1.91 -4.01
CA ILE A 63 -12.62 1.32 -3.00
C ILE A 63 -13.12 -0.03 -3.53
N ALA A 64 -13.21 -1.01 -2.63
CA ALA A 64 -13.84 -2.29 -2.91
C ALA A 64 -14.96 -2.51 -1.90
N ASN A 65 -16.07 -3.13 -2.37
CA ASN A 65 -17.26 -3.45 -1.59
C ASN A 65 -17.92 -2.21 -0.95
N ALA A 66 -18.04 -1.11 -1.71
CA ALA A 66 -18.43 0.21 -1.20
C ALA A 66 -19.78 0.21 -0.45
N CYS A 67 -20.73 -0.65 -0.84
CA CYS A 67 -22.07 -0.73 -0.23
C CYS A 67 -22.22 -1.88 0.78
N GLY A 68 -21.14 -2.59 1.07
CA GLY A 68 -21.18 -3.73 2.01
C GLY A 68 -20.99 -3.31 3.47
N GLU A 69 -21.12 -4.27 4.36
CA GLU A 69 -20.88 -4.09 5.81
C GLU A 69 -19.43 -3.76 6.12
N TRP A 70 -18.52 -4.17 5.25
CA TRP A 70 -17.10 -3.86 5.31
C TRP A 70 -16.66 -3.33 3.95
N GLN A 71 -15.71 -2.43 3.95
CA GLN A 71 -15.19 -1.84 2.73
C GLN A 71 -13.66 -1.78 2.81
N PHE A 72 -13.00 -1.99 1.66
CA PHE A 72 -11.57 -1.72 1.56
C PHE A 72 -11.34 -0.41 0.81
N ALA A 73 -10.36 0.36 1.30
CA ALA A 73 -9.86 1.55 0.63
C ALA A 73 -8.35 1.43 0.48
N ARG A 74 -7.81 1.90 -0.64
CA ARG A 74 -6.36 1.99 -0.83
C ARG A 74 -5.99 3.38 -1.30
N GLY A 75 -4.75 3.76 -1.07
CA GLY A 75 -4.28 5.08 -1.46
C GLY A 75 -2.84 5.32 -1.04
N ALA A 76 -2.46 6.60 -1.05
CA ALA A 76 -1.14 7.01 -0.60
C ALA A 76 -1.22 8.40 0.05
N SER A 77 -0.37 8.62 1.05
CA SER A 77 -0.13 9.95 1.62
C SER A 77 1.37 10.25 1.58
N VAL A 78 1.73 11.52 1.70
CA VAL A 78 3.13 11.95 1.60
C VAL A 78 3.77 11.91 2.99
N GLY A 79 4.72 11.01 3.18
CA GLY A 79 5.56 10.93 4.37
C GLY A 79 6.80 11.80 4.29
N TYR A 80 7.78 11.54 5.16
CA TYR A 80 9.03 12.28 5.18
C TYR A 80 9.92 11.96 3.96
N ALA A 81 10.06 10.67 3.63
CA ALA A 81 10.95 10.21 2.55
C ALA A 81 10.22 9.97 1.21
N GLY A 82 8.90 10.24 1.17
CA GLY A 82 8.13 10.07 -0.06
C GLY A 82 6.74 9.49 0.17
N PRO A 83 6.12 8.95 -0.88
CA PRO A 83 4.78 8.41 -0.74
C PRO A 83 4.76 7.13 0.11
N ILE A 84 3.77 7.05 0.99
CA ILE A 84 3.46 5.90 1.83
C ILE A 84 2.12 5.34 1.32
N GLU A 85 2.16 4.15 0.74
CA GLU A 85 0.95 3.48 0.22
C GLU A 85 0.28 2.67 1.34
N TYR A 86 -1.04 2.67 1.34
CA TYR A 86 -1.80 2.00 2.39
C TYR A 86 -2.98 1.21 1.84
N LEU A 87 -3.41 0.26 2.66
CA LEU A 87 -4.65 -0.48 2.53
C LEU A 87 -5.40 -0.34 3.85
N ALA A 88 -6.67 0.02 3.78
CA ALA A 88 -7.53 0.18 4.95
C ALA A 88 -8.78 -0.68 4.80
N LEU A 89 -9.19 -1.31 5.89
CA LEU A 89 -10.51 -1.92 6.07
C LEU A 89 -11.35 -0.96 6.90
N LEU A 90 -12.54 -0.65 6.41
CA LEU A 90 -13.52 0.17 7.14
C LEU A 90 -14.75 -0.69 7.45
N ARG A 91 -15.20 -0.62 8.70
CA ARG A 91 -16.46 -1.22 9.16
C ARG A 91 -17.20 -0.14 9.94
N GLN A 92 -18.27 0.39 9.36
CA GLN A 92 -19.00 1.52 9.95
C GLN A 92 -18.04 2.72 10.15
N ASP A 93 -17.78 3.12 11.39
CA ASP A 93 -16.89 4.22 11.78
C ASP A 93 -15.49 3.74 12.24
N ARG A 94 -15.20 2.44 12.12
CA ARG A 94 -13.96 1.83 12.60
C ARG A 94 -13.03 1.51 11.44
N ILE A 95 -11.73 1.59 11.69
CA ILE A 95 -10.71 1.37 10.66
C ILE A 95 -9.62 0.42 11.17
N ARG A 96 -9.14 -0.42 10.26
CA ARG A 96 -7.86 -1.12 10.37
C ARG A 96 -7.02 -0.68 9.19
N LEU A 97 -5.77 -0.29 9.43
CA LEU A 97 -4.91 0.27 8.39
C LEU A 97 -3.57 -0.47 8.36
N ARG A 98 -3.09 -0.77 7.16
CA ARG A 98 -1.75 -1.34 6.94
C ARG A 98 -1.03 -0.55 5.86
N VAL A 99 0.22 -0.24 6.11
CA VAL A 99 1.11 0.32 5.10
C VAL A 99 1.60 -0.82 4.21
N THR A 100 1.43 -0.66 2.91
CA THR A 100 1.80 -1.67 1.91
C THR A 100 3.16 -1.38 1.28
N ARG A 101 3.52 -0.08 1.20
CA ARG A 101 4.82 0.32 0.66
C ARG A 101 5.22 1.70 1.20
N HIS A 102 6.49 1.86 1.54
CA HIS A 102 7.07 3.14 1.95
C HIS A 102 8.58 3.16 1.71
N GLN A 103 9.17 4.35 1.77
CA GLN A 103 10.62 4.56 1.70
C GLN A 103 11.14 5.29 2.96
N GLU A 104 10.35 5.27 4.03
CA GLU A 104 10.68 5.93 5.30
C GLU A 104 11.90 5.29 5.95
N THR A 105 12.60 6.07 6.79
CA THR A 105 13.87 5.68 7.44
C THR A 105 13.66 4.51 8.41
N PRO A 106 14.34 3.38 8.20
CA PRO A 106 14.28 2.27 9.15
C PRO A 106 14.68 2.67 10.56
N GLY A 107 14.06 2.11 11.55
CA GLY A 107 14.27 2.43 12.97
C GLY A 107 13.42 3.61 13.44
N ILE A 108 13.32 4.68 12.65
CA ILE A 108 12.53 5.88 13.01
C ILE A 108 11.04 5.65 12.66
N ALA A 109 10.77 5.04 11.53
CA ALA A 109 9.41 4.85 11.02
C ALA A 109 8.94 3.39 11.09
N ASP A 110 9.57 2.55 11.89
CA ASP A 110 9.19 1.12 12.00
C ASP A 110 7.75 0.96 12.50
N PHE A 111 7.23 1.93 13.25
CA PHE A 111 5.86 1.94 13.77
C PHE A 111 4.78 1.89 12.68
N ILE A 112 5.11 2.27 11.42
CA ILE A 112 4.14 2.13 10.31
C ILE A 112 4.23 0.76 9.63
N ASP A 113 5.22 -0.07 9.93
CA ASP A 113 5.34 -1.43 9.40
C ASP A 113 4.79 -2.42 10.43
N HIS A 114 3.57 -2.91 10.21
CA HIS A 114 2.86 -3.83 11.11
C HIS A 114 3.61 -5.15 11.38
N ARG A 115 4.62 -5.48 10.55
CA ARG A 115 5.45 -6.68 10.75
C ARG A 115 6.62 -6.42 11.69
N LYS A 116 6.95 -5.14 11.94
CA LYS A 116 8.09 -4.75 12.80
C LYS A 116 7.64 -4.21 14.14
N ASP A 117 6.48 -3.59 14.17
CA ASP A 117 6.01 -2.87 15.36
C ASP A 117 4.50 -3.07 15.53
N PRO A 118 4.01 -3.30 16.74
CA PRO A 118 2.58 -3.51 16.98
C PRO A 118 1.75 -2.21 17.01
N TYR A 119 2.32 -1.06 16.72
CA TYR A 119 1.61 0.23 16.79
C TYR A 119 0.36 0.25 15.92
N LEU A 120 0.49 -0.05 14.61
CA LEU A 120 -0.66 -0.06 13.72
C LEU A 120 -1.69 -1.15 14.09
N PRO A 121 -1.29 -2.39 14.36
CA PRO A 121 -2.26 -3.38 14.86
C PRO A 121 -2.92 -2.97 16.18
N GLY A 122 -2.23 -2.23 17.02
CA GLY A 122 -2.78 -1.69 18.28
C GLY A 122 -3.88 -0.65 18.07
N LEU A 123 -3.96 -0.05 16.88
CA LEU A 123 -5.02 0.91 16.51
C LEU A 123 -6.18 0.25 15.77
N ASP A 124 -6.16 -1.05 15.60
CA ASP A 124 -7.22 -1.78 14.88
C ASP A 124 -8.58 -1.56 15.59
N ASP A 125 -9.59 -1.32 14.75
CA ASP A 125 -10.97 -1.09 15.19
C ASP A 125 -11.15 0.14 16.09
N THR A 126 -10.23 1.11 16.01
CA THR A 126 -10.44 2.42 16.63
C THR A 126 -11.35 3.30 15.78
N UNK A 127 -12.03 4.17 16.21
CA UNK A 127 -12.87 4.91 15.57
C UNK A 127 -12.15 5.84 14.76
N LEU A 128 -12.61 6.18 13.74
CA LEU A 128 -12.02 7.16 12.82
C LEU A 128 -11.81 8.55 13.46
N SER A 129 -12.70 8.95 14.33
CA SER A 129 -12.55 10.20 15.09
C SER A 129 -11.27 10.25 15.92
N ASP A 130 -10.88 9.10 16.44
CA ASP A 130 -9.73 9.00 17.35
C ASP A 130 -8.41 9.14 16.60
N TRP A 131 -8.39 8.72 15.31
CA TRP A 131 -7.20 8.86 14.47
C TRP A 131 -6.73 10.30 14.34
N SER A 132 -7.65 11.26 14.28
CA SER A 132 -7.30 12.68 14.19
C SER A 132 -6.67 13.22 15.49
N GLN A 133 -6.91 12.53 16.60
CA GLN A 133 -6.47 12.93 17.95
C GLN A 133 -5.19 12.21 18.40
N LEU A 134 -4.65 11.29 17.59
CA LEU A 134 -3.41 10.59 17.94
C LEU A 134 -2.25 11.56 18.12
N ASP A 135 -1.56 11.47 19.25
CA ASP A 135 -0.39 12.28 19.55
C ASP A 135 0.76 11.99 18.58
N ASN A 136 1.50 13.02 18.21
CA ASN A 136 2.65 12.86 17.32
C ASN A 136 3.77 12.04 17.97
N ILE A 137 4.36 11.16 17.17
CA ILE A 137 5.55 10.39 17.58
C ILE A 137 6.77 11.30 17.39
N SER A 138 7.51 11.50 18.49
CA SER A 138 8.72 12.35 18.50
C SER A 138 9.74 11.81 17.49
N GLY A 139 10.28 12.70 16.66
CA GLY A 139 11.23 12.36 15.61
C GLY A 139 10.58 11.84 14.31
N ALA A 140 9.27 11.56 14.32
CA ALA A 140 8.56 11.01 13.16
C ALA A 140 7.25 11.76 12.85
N THR A 141 7.19 13.04 13.18
CA THR A 141 5.96 13.85 13.10
C THR A 141 5.34 13.86 11.71
N ILE A 142 6.15 13.98 10.63
CA ILE A 142 5.66 14.03 9.25
C ILE A 142 5.05 12.67 8.86
N THR A 143 5.75 11.60 9.16
CA THR A 143 5.29 10.22 8.88
C THR A 143 4.02 9.92 9.67
N HIS A 144 3.94 10.34 10.94
CA HIS A 144 2.76 10.13 11.79
C HIS A 144 1.57 10.97 11.30
N LYS A 145 1.82 12.21 10.85
CA LYS A 145 0.78 13.03 10.21
C LYS A 145 0.24 12.35 8.96
N ALA A 146 1.13 11.81 8.11
CA ALA A 146 0.72 11.06 6.91
C ALA A 146 -0.20 9.88 7.27
N LEU A 147 0.07 9.19 8.39
CA LEU A 147 -0.75 8.08 8.87
C LEU A 147 -2.18 8.55 9.19
N ARG A 148 -2.34 9.68 9.89
CA ARG A 148 -3.68 10.25 10.16
C ARG A 148 -4.40 10.66 8.86
N GLU A 149 -3.66 11.24 7.93
CA GLU A 149 -4.20 11.62 6.61
C GLU A 149 -4.69 10.40 5.82
N MET A 150 -4.03 9.25 5.94
CA MET A 150 -4.46 8.00 5.29
C MET A 150 -5.84 7.56 5.78
N ALA A 151 -6.09 7.64 7.09
CA ALA A 151 -7.39 7.29 7.67
C ALA A 151 -8.49 8.23 7.17
N ASP A 152 -8.21 9.54 7.13
CA ASP A 152 -9.16 10.54 6.65
C ASP A 152 -9.43 10.39 5.14
N GLN A 153 -8.40 10.12 4.35
CA GLN A 153 -8.53 9.84 2.91
C GLN A 153 -9.39 8.61 2.65
N ALA A 154 -9.17 7.53 3.42
CA ALA A 154 -9.95 6.29 3.28
C ALA A 154 -11.43 6.56 3.53
N ARG A 155 -11.75 7.32 4.58
CA ARG A 155 -13.12 7.74 4.91
C ARG A 155 -13.74 8.58 3.79
N THR A 156 -13.01 9.59 3.32
CA THR A 156 -13.48 10.53 2.29
C THR A 156 -13.76 9.79 0.97
N LYS A 157 -12.85 8.92 0.55
CA LYS A 157 -13.03 8.09 -0.66
C LYS A 157 -14.27 7.21 -0.54
N LEU A 158 -14.45 6.56 0.62
CA LEU A 158 -15.61 5.69 0.84
C LEU A 158 -16.91 6.48 0.78
N THR A 159 -16.99 7.64 1.45
CA THR A 159 -18.19 8.48 1.44
C THR A 159 -18.56 8.87 0.01
N TYR A 160 -17.57 9.35 -0.75
CA TYR A 160 -17.77 9.72 -2.15
C TYR A 160 -18.26 8.54 -3.00
N GLN A 161 -17.62 7.37 -2.83
CA GLN A 161 -17.97 6.19 -3.62
C GLN A 161 -19.37 5.67 -3.27
N ARG A 162 -19.77 5.74 -2.00
CA ARG A 162 -21.12 5.34 -1.57
C ARG A 162 -22.19 6.26 -2.16
N GLU A 163 -21.92 7.54 -2.25
CA GLU A 163 -22.79 8.52 -2.94
C GLU A 163 -22.91 8.19 -4.43
N GLN A 164 -21.82 7.84 -5.08
CA GLN A 164 -21.83 7.43 -6.48
C GLN A 164 -22.59 6.11 -6.72
N UNK A 165 -22.37 5.28 -5.79
CA UNK A 165 -22.88 4.22 -5.86
C UNK A 165 -24.14 4.13 -5.52
N HIS A 166 -24.86 5.13 -5.22
CA HIS A 166 -26.20 5.24 -4.68
C HIS A 166 -26.52 4.13 -3.66
N CYS A 167 -25.56 3.80 -2.83
CA CYS A 167 -25.74 2.79 -1.78
C CYS A 167 -26.91 3.20 -0.87
N GLU A 168 -27.95 2.38 -0.79
CA GLU A 168 -29.01 2.57 0.19
C GLU A 168 -28.39 2.43 1.60
N ALA A 169 -28.60 3.44 2.44
CA ALA A 169 -28.23 3.34 3.84
C ALA A 169 -29.03 2.20 4.45
N THR A 170 -28.33 1.15 4.87
CA THR A 170 -28.99 0.05 5.61
C THR A 170 -29.50 0.65 6.92
N ARG A 171 -30.78 0.96 6.95
CA ARG A 171 -31.47 1.37 8.19
C ARG A 171 -31.74 0.11 9.00
N GLU A 172 -30.95 -0.09 10.04
CA GLU A 172 -31.31 -0.95 11.16
C GLU A 172 -31.84 -0.09 12.30
#